data_b61a53612629b0c558881cc1b33203c2
#
_entry.id   b61a53612629b0c558881cc1b33203c2
#
_cell.length_a   1.000
_cell.length_b   1.000
_cell.length_c   1.000
_cell.angle_alpha   90.00
_cell.angle_beta   90.00
_cell.angle_gamma   90.00
#
_symmetry.space_group_name_H-M   'P 1'
#
loop_
_entity.id
_entity.type
_entity.pdbx_description
1 polymer ?
#
loop_
_entity_poly.entity_id
_entity_poly.type
_entity_poly.pdbx_seq_one_letter_code
_entity_poly.pdbx_strand_id
1 'polypeptide(L)'
;TCKEIITTEGYKTRAWKQDEPIKDYVHRIANKETWYELWKDLTSSNGTAMFSQVIKHLTDCTDIQFPEIVKNRRVWSFKNGIFIGSKWSDKTGLYHTVFYPYQSKEYKNLDPTIVSCKYFDVDFEDHNMIEDWSDIPTPHFESVLTYQEFSDDVIKWMYILGGRLCFELNELDKWQIIPFLKGIARSGKSTLITKVFCKFYETADVKTIANNIERKFGLSSIHNALMFVAPEIKGDFQLEQAEFQSIVSGEEVSLAVKCETAKTLIWKVPGILGGNEVPQYKDKSGSILRRMVTFHFGKQVTDKDTDPMLDTKLESEIPVIIEKCLRGYLEYAQKYQNRDIWSILPKYFFKIREQIASATNPLERYLQLEMYKNYEIKMGENFKFPIDLFEEMFLNFCSDKKIARPTFNNDFYNGSFSTRGIKIQNEVDDYWIITNPERLSEPDNYKGRKVLYGISLVAKENTKGYDVTRYR
;
A
#
# COMPACT_ATOMS: atom_id res chain seq x y z
N THR A 1 -24.46 17.48 -15.44
CA THR A 1 -24.13 16.99 -16.78
C THR A 1 -22.63 16.72 -16.91
N CYS A 2 -22.26 15.88 -17.87
CA CYS A 2 -20.86 15.61 -18.20
C CYS A 2 -20.63 15.98 -19.66
N LYS A 3 -19.41 16.44 -19.97
CA LYS A 3 -19.00 16.80 -21.31
C LYS A 3 -17.66 16.16 -21.64
N GLU A 4 -17.57 15.56 -22.82
CA GLU A 4 -16.29 15.07 -23.32
C GLU A 4 -15.32 16.22 -23.56
N ILE A 5 -14.08 16.04 -23.14
CA ILE A 5 -13.01 16.98 -23.43
C ILE A 5 -12.60 16.82 -24.89
N ILE A 6 -12.52 17.94 -25.59
CA ILE A 6 -12.10 17.99 -27.01
C ILE A 6 -10.81 18.81 -27.05
N THR A 7 -9.80 18.31 -27.77
CA THR A 7 -8.54 19.03 -27.96
C THR A 7 -8.74 20.30 -28.78
N THR A 8 -7.76 21.19 -28.77
CA THR A 8 -7.77 22.41 -29.60
C THR A 8 -7.85 22.10 -31.11
N GLU A 9 -7.38 20.94 -31.53
CA GLU A 9 -7.46 20.45 -32.90
C GLU A 9 -8.76 19.74 -33.25
N GLY A 10 -9.69 19.63 -32.28
CA GLY A 10 -11.02 19.03 -32.47
C GLY A 10 -11.11 17.53 -32.25
N TYR A 11 -10.06 16.89 -31.70
CA TYR A 11 -10.11 15.46 -31.38
C TYR A 11 -10.89 15.20 -30.11
N LYS A 12 -11.74 14.16 -30.13
CA LYS A 12 -12.43 13.64 -28.97
C LYS A 12 -11.44 12.86 -28.11
N THR A 13 -11.31 13.22 -26.83
CA THR A 13 -10.27 12.64 -25.96
C THR A 13 -10.73 11.39 -25.20
N ARG A 14 -12.04 11.05 -25.23
CA ARG A 14 -12.65 10.02 -24.40
C ARG A 14 -12.54 10.28 -22.89
N ALA A 15 -12.05 11.44 -22.50
CA ALA A 15 -12.09 11.91 -21.12
C ALA A 15 -13.27 12.85 -20.92
N TRP A 16 -13.97 12.68 -19.80
CA TRP A 16 -15.20 13.42 -19.49
C TRP A 16 -15.00 14.23 -18.22
N LYS A 17 -15.42 15.47 -18.26
CA LYS A 17 -15.44 16.34 -17.08
C LYS A 17 -16.86 16.72 -16.73
N GLN A 18 -17.05 17.01 -15.45
CA GLN A 18 -18.30 17.63 -15.02
C GLN A 18 -18.39 19.01 -15.64
N ASP A 19 -19.47 19.29 -16.36
CA ASP A 19 -19.70 20.56 -17.03
C ASP A 19 -20.49 21.49 -16.10
N GLU A 20 -21.78 21.30 -16.01
CA GLU A 20 -22.64 22.13 -15.17
C GLU A 20 -23.61 21.28 -14.34
N PRO A 21 -24.07 21.76 -13.17
CA PRO A 21 -25.15 21.11 -12.45
C PRO A 21 -26.37 20.92 -13.32
N ILE A 22 -27.10 19.82 -13.15
CA ILE A 22 -28.27 19.55 -13.97
C ILE A 22 -29.33 20.64 -13.89
N LYS A 23 -29.42 21.30 -12.73
CA LYS A 23 -30.26 22.46 -12.49
C LYS A 23 -29.92 23.62 -13.42
N ASP A 24 -28.65 23.99 -13.52
CA ASP A 24 -28.17 25.09 -14.34
C ASP A 24 -28.31 24.77 -15.83
N TYR A 25 -28.09 23.49 -16.21
CA TYR A 25 -28.35 23.01 -17.55
C TYR A 25 -29.82 23.23 -17.95
N VAL A 26 -30.77 22.82 -17.09
CA VAL A 26 -32.21 23.00 -17.35
C VAL A 26 -32.56 24.49 -17.48
N HIS A 27 -32.03 25.36 -16.61
CA HIS A 27 -32.21 26.80 -16.72
C HIS A 27 -31.66 27.36 -18.02
N ARG A 28 -30.46 26.92 -18.43
CA ARG A 28 -29.84 27.40 -19.65
C ARG A 28 -30.62 26.97 -20.91
N ILE A 29 -31.12 25.73 -20.94
CA ILE A 29 -31.94 25.25 -22.07
C ILE A 29 -33.28 26.02 -22.11
N ALA A 30 -33.96 26.19 -20.99
CA ALA A 30 -35.22 26.91 -20.91
C ALA A 30 -35.10 28.36 -21.36
N ASN A 31 -33.95 29.02 -21.08
CA ASN A 31 -33.71 30.37 -21.54
C ASN A 31 -33.39 30.48 -23.06
N LYS A 32 -32.90 29.40 -23.67
CA LYS A 32 -32.62 29.37 -25.13
C LYS A 32 -33.83 29.05 -25.96
N GLU A 33 -34.72 28.26 -25.42
CA GLU A 33 -35.97 27.86 -26.09
C GLU A 33 -37.05 28.92 -25.84
N THR A 34 -37.93 29.08 -26.78
CA THR A 34 -39.03 30.06 -26.72
C THR A 34 -40.14 29.61 -25.72
N TRP A 35 -39.84 28.78 -24.80
CA TRP A 35 -40.78 28.20 -23.83
C TRP A 35 -40.83 28.97 -22.50
N TYR A 36 -40.66 30.29 -22.59
CA TYR A 36 -40.61 31.16 -21.42
C TYR A 36 -41.84 31.04 -20.51
N GLU A 37 -43.04 30.88 -21.06
CA GLU A 37 -44.26 30.74 -20.27
C GLU A 37 -44.25 29.45 -19.46
N LEU A 38 -43.88 28.30 -20.06
CA LEU A 38 -43.75 27.04 -19.35
C LEU A 38 -42.67 27.13 -18.25
N TRP A 39 -41.58 27.80 -18.56
CA TRP A 39 -40.50 28.02 -17.58
C TRP A 39 -40.92 28.89 -16.41
N LYS A 40 -41.71 29.95 -16.69
CA LYS A 40 -42.25 30.83 -15.67
C LYS A 40 -43.23 30.05 -14.75
N ASP A 41 -44.04 29.17 -15.28
CA ASP A 41 -44.92 28.30 -14.50
C ASP A 41 -44.12 27.31 -13.65
N LEU A 42 -43.09 26.68 -14.18
CA LEU A 42 -42.23 25.74 -13.45
C LEU A 42 -41.42 26.42 -12.32
N THR A 43 -41.09 27.69 -12.48
CA THR A 43 -40.28 28.46 -11.48
C THR A 43 -41.15 29.29 -10.54
N SER A 44 -42.47 29.35 -10.73
CA SER A 44 -43.40 30.00 -9.81
C SER A 44 -43.42 29.26 -8.46
N SER A 45 -43.93 29.95 -7.42
CA SER A 45 -44.06 29.37 -6.07
C SER A 45 -44.84 28.04 -6.05
N ASN A 46 -45.78 27.88 -6.96
CA ASN A 46 -46.57 26.65 -7.12
C ASN A 46 -45.84 25.59 -7.97
N GLY A 47 -44.88 26.00 -8.78
CA GLY A 47 -44.14 25.11 -9.67
C GLY A 47 -42.83 24.53 -9.05
N THR A 48 -42.41 24.94 -7.86
CA THR A 48 -41.16 24.49 -7.24
C THR A 48 -41.09 22.98 -7.04
N ALA A 49 -42.24 22.36 -6.66
CA ALA A 49 -42.33 20.90 -6.52
C ALA A 49 -42.18 20.18 -7.87
N MET A 50 -42.81 20.74 -8.94
CA MET A 50 -42.71 20.20 -10.29
C MET A 50 -41.30 20.33 -10.85
N PHE A 51 -40.64 21.46 -10.66
CA PHE A 51 -39.26 21.63 -11.05
C PHE A 51 -38.31 20.61 -10.34
N SER A 52 -38.51 20.42 -9.03
CA SER A 52 -37.75 19.42 -8.26
C SER A 52 -38.01 17.99 -8.78
N GLN A 53 -39.24 17.67 -9.20
CA GLN A 53 -39.57 16.39 -9.81
C GLN A 53 -38.88 16.21 -11.17
N VAL A 54 -38.85 17.24 -12.02
CA VAL A 54 -38.11 17.22 -13.30
C VAL A 54 -36.62 16.97 -13.07
N ILE A 55 -36.01 17.73 -12.13
CA ILE A 55 -34.61 17.52 -11.77
C ILE A 55 -34.34 16.11 -11.27
N LYS A 56 -35.21 15.60 -10.39
CA LYS A 56 -35.12 14.22 -9.89
C LYS A 56 -35.25 13.20 -11.02
N HIS A 57 -36.25 13.36 -11.90
CA HIS A 57 -36.43 12.49 -13.06
C HIS A 57 -35.19 12.48 -13.96
N LEU A 58 -34.61 13.65 -14.28
CA LEU A 58 -33.41 13.76 -15.10
C LEU A 58 -32.18 13.17 -14.41
N THR A 59 -32.14 13.21 -13.08
CA THR A 59 -31.04 12.62 -12.29
C THR A 59 -31.14 11.09 -12.24
N ASP A 60 -32.36 10.57 -12.12
CA ASP A 60 -32.62 9.14 -11.95
C ASP A 60 -32.88 8.43 -13.29
N CYS A 61 -33.02 9.20 -14.38
CA CYS A 61 -33.29 8.67 -15.72
C CYS A 61 -32.09 7.92 -16.26
N THR A 62 -32.27 6.62 -16.49
CA THR A 62 -31.26 5.77 -17.16
C THR A 62 -31.71 5.60 -18.61
N ASP A 63 -30.99 6.18 -19.55
CA ASP A 63 -31.19 5.93 -20.97
C ASP A 63 -30.48 4.63 -21.36
N ILE A 64 -31.28 3.60 -21.70
CA ILE A 64 -30.79 2.28 -22.13
C ILE A 64 -29.89 2.39 -23.38
N GLN A 65 -30.08 3.43 -24.19
CA GLN A 65 -29.26 3.67 -25.39
C GLN A 65 -27.97 4.43 -25.12
N PHE A 66 -27.84 5.01 -23.92
CA PHE A 66 -26.64 5.73 -23.51
C PHE A 66 -25.86 4.87 -22.53
N PRO A 67 -24.70 4.32 -22.92
CA PRO A 67 -23.91 3.47 -22.04
C PRO A 67 -23.46 4.24 -20.80
N GLU A 68 -23.44 3.55 -19.68
CA GLU A 68 -22.87 4.11 -18.45
C GLU A 68 -21.40 4.52 -18.69
N ILE A 69 -21.06 5.75 -18.32
CA ILE A 69 -19.69 6.25 -18.45
C ILE A 69 -18.86 5.71 -17.30
N VAL A 70 -18.24 4.55 -17.53
CA VAL A 70 -17.32 3.92 -16.57
C VAL A 70 -15.89 4.21 -16.99
N LYS A 71 -15.16 4.92 -16.11
CA LYS A 71 -13.74 5.24 -16.34
C LYS A 71 -12.89 3.99 -16.32
N ASN A 72 -12.08 3.79 -17.36
CA ASN A 72 -11.06 2.76 -17.37
C ASN A 72 -9.81 3.26 -16.66
N ARG A 73 -9.49 2.67 -15.51
CA ARG A 73 -8.38 3.06 -14.63
C ARG A 73 -6.99 3.00 -15.27
N ARG A 74 -6.85 2.35 -16.42
CA ARG A 74 -5.58 2.18 -17.16
C ARG A 74 -5.55 2.93 -18.49
N VAL A 75 -6.43 3.92 -18.67
CA VAL A 75 -6.50 4.70 -19.88
C VAL A 75 -6.41 6.18 -19.55
N TRP A 76 -5.39 6.84 -20.06
CA TRP A 76 -5.17 8.27 -19.92
C TRP A 76 -5.18 8.94 -21.28
N SER A 77 -5.73 10.13 -21.36
CA SER A 77 -5.78 10.93 -22.57
C SER A 77 -4.86 12.16 -22.47
N PHE A 78 -4.26 12.50 -23.58
CA PHE A 78 -3.31 13.60 -23.74
C PHE A 78 -3.74 14.50 -24.90
N LYS A 79 -3.03 15.62 -25.15
CA LYS A 79 -3.31 16.46 -26.31
C LYS A 79 -3.16 15.72 -27.64
N ASN A 80 -2.15 14.85 -27.77
CA ASN A 80 -1.77 14.18 -29.00
C ASN A 80 -2.30 12.75 -29.14
N GLY A 81 -2.93 12.15 -28.11
CA GLY A 81 -3.39 10.77 -28.20
C GLY A 81 -3.88 10.19 -26.89
N ILE A 82 -4.02 8.86 -26.89
CA ILE A 82 -4.47 8.08 -25.74
C ILE A 82 -3.41 7.05 -25.36
N PHE A 83 -3.10 6.97 -24.07
CA PHE A 83 -2.20 5.98 -23.50
C PHE A 83 -3.00 4.90 -22.79
N ILE A 84 -2.73 3.65 -23.16
CA ILE A 84 -3.36 2.45 -22.56
C ILE A 84 -2.29 1.71 -21.78
N GLY A 85 -2.43 1.71 -20.48
CA GLY A 85 -1.45 1.15 -19.55
C GLY A 85 -1.41 -0.38 -19.49
N SER A 86 -2.35 -1.08 -20.12
CA SER A 86 -2.35 -2.55 -20.17
C SER A 86 -3.15 -3.04 -21.37
N LYS A 87 -2.45 -3.54 -22.37
CA LYS A 87 -3.02 -4.17 -23.55
C LYS A 87 -2.42 -5.54 -23.75
N TRP A 88 -3.26 -6.55 -23.94
CA TRP A 88 -2.82 -7.92 -24.24
C TRP A 88 -2.23 -8.01 -25.65
N SER A 89 -1.14 -8.74 -25.79
CA SER A 89 -0.51 -9.08 -27.08
C SER A 89 -0.56 -10.58 -27.32
N ASP A 90 -1.31 -11.00 -28.34
CA ASP A 90 -1.38 -12.42 -28.75
C ASP A 90 -0.02 -12.95 -29.22
N LYS A 91 0.85 -12.05 -29.70
CA LYS A 91 2.19 -12.44 -30.19
C LYS A 91 3.13 -12.83 -29.07
N THR A 92 3.10 -12.10 -27.95
CA THR A 92 4.01 -12.32 -26.82
C THR A 92 3.35 -13.09 -25.68
N GLY A 93 2.02 -13.16 -25.63
CA GLY A 93 1.27 -13.68 -24.50
C GLY A 93 1.43 -12.84 -23.23
N LEU A 94 1.71 -11.55 -23.38
CA LEU A 94 1.97 -10.63 -22.28
C LEU A 94 1.19 -9.33 -22.44
N TYR A 95 0.88 -8.69 -21.32
CA TYR A 95 0.39 -7.33 -21.28
C TYR A 95 1.54 -6.34 -21.45
N HIS A 96 1.29 -5.27 -22.18
CA HIS A 96 2.23 -4.18 -22.41
C HIS A 96 1.49 -2.85 -22.49
N THR A 97 2.21 -1.74 -22.35
CA THR A 97 1.69 -0.38 -22.53
C THR A 97 1.68 -0.02 -24.01
N VAL A 98 0.73 0.82 -24.43
CA VAL A 98 0.67 1.35 -25.80
C VAL A 98 0.18 2.78 -25.79
N PHE A 99 0.70 3.57 -26.74
CA PHE A 99 0.21 4.90 -27.03
C PHE A 99 -0.38 4.95 -28.45
N TYR A 100 -1.54 5.54 -28.60
CA TYR A 100 -2.21 5.73 -29.89
C TYR A 100 -2.46 7.21 -30.15
N PRO A 101 -1.76 7.81 -31.13
CA PRO A 101 -2.11 9.14 -31.63
C PRO A 101 -3.56 9.17 -32.14
N TYR A 102 -4.28 10.27 -31.94
CA TYR A 102 -5.69 10.39 -32.38
C TYR A 102 -5.89 10.17 -33.87
N GLN A 103 -4.87 10.43 -34.71
CA GLN A 103 -4.93 10.22 -36.14
C GLN A 103 -4.73 8.75 -36.55
N SER A 104 -4.24 7.91 -35.67
CA SER A 104 -3.91 6.52 -35.98
C SER A 104 -5.15 5.66 -36.27
N LYS A 105 -4.95 4.58 -37.03
CA LYS A 105 -6.01 3.59 -37.26
C LYS A 105 -6.37 2.86 -35.98
N GLU A 106 -5.40 2.62 -35.13
CA GLU A 106 -5.52 1.94 -33.86
C GLU A 106 -6.47 2.69 -32.93
N TYR A 107 -6.35 4.03 -32.84
CA TYR A 107 -7.27 4.86 -32.07
C TYR A 107 -8.69 4.80 -32.62
N LYS A 108 -8.86 4.88 -33.97
CA LYS A 108 -10.17 4.84 -34.61
C LYS A 108 -10.89 3.50 -34.41
N ASN A 109 -10.13 2.42 -34.25
CA ASN A 109 -10.64 1.07 -34.04
C ASN A 109 -10.81 0.69 -32.55
N LEU A 110 -10.47 1.61 -31.63
CA LEU A 110 -10.71 1.37 -30.21
C LEU A 110 -12.21 1.29 -29.92
N ASP A 111 -12.59 0.42 -28.98
CA ASP A 111 -13.94 0.33 -28.47
C ASP A 111 -14.45 1.73 -28.07
N PRO A 112 -15.57 2.19 -28.64
CA PRO A 112 -16.14 3.51 -28.36
C PRO A 112 -16.58 3.66 -26.90
N THR A 113 -16.79 2.57 -26.17
CA THR A 113 -17.18 2.58 -24.74
C THR A 113 -16.01 2.85 -23.79
N ILE A 114 -14.77 2.82 -24.27
CA ILE A 114 -13.59 3.14 -23.46
C ILE A 114 -13.64 4.63 -23.04
N VAL A 115 -13.62 4.87 -21.73
CA VAL A 115 -13.55 6.20 -21.12
C VAL A 115 -12.24 6.34 -20.38
N SER A 116 -11.50 7.40 -20.68
CA SER A 116 -10.24 7.72 -20.00
C SER A 116 -10.48 8.12 -18.55
N CYS A 117 -9.62 7.67 -17.66
CA CYS A 117 -9.70 8.03 -16.24
C CYS A 117 -9.25 9.48 -15.98
N LYS A 118 -8.38 10.03 -16.84
CA LYS A 118 -7.91 11.41 -16.74
C LYS A 118 -7.44 11.96 -18.07
N TYR A 119 -7.54 13.27 -18.22
CA TYR A 119 -6.94 14.04 -19.31
C TYR A 119 -5.79 14.89 -18.80
N PHE A 120 -4.65 14.80 -19.47
CA PHE A 120 -3.50 15.67 -19.27
C PHE A 120 -3.40 16.65 -20.44
N ASP A 121 -3.39 17.95 -20.14
CA ASP A 121 -3.29 19.02 -21.14
C ASP A 121 -1.84 19.24 -21.60
N VAL A 122 -1.15 18.13 -21.90
CA VAL A 122 0.22 18.07 -22.43
C VAL A 122 0.31 16.99 -23.50
N ASP A 123 1.32 17.05 -24.35
CA ASP A 123 1.64 15.97 -25.27
C ASP A 123 2.30 14.82 -24.51
N PHE A 124 1.94 13.60 -24.87
CA PHE A 124 2.60 12.39 -24.35
C PHE A 124 3.81 12.09 -25.22
N GLU A 125 4.95 11.91 -24.56
CA GLU A 125 6.17 11.40 -25.16
C GLU A 125 6.23 9.90 -24.96
N ASP A 126 6.21 9.15 -26.05
CA ASP A 126 6.20 7.68 -26.03
C ASP A 126 7.63 7.13 -25.95
N HIS A 127 7.92 6.38 -24.91
CA HIS A 127 9.24 5.77 -24.65
C HIS A 127 9.32 4.28 -25.06
N ASN A 128 8.43 3.80 -25.93
CA ASN A 128 8.41 2.40 -26.36
C ASN A 128 9.71 1.91 -27.00
N MET A 129 10.54 2.82 -27.51
CA MET A 129 11.87 2.48 -28.07
C MET A 129 12.92 2.16 -27.00
N ILE A 130 12.66 2.50 -25.73
CA ILE A 130 13.53 2.17 -24.60
C ILE A 130 13.16 0.76 -24.12
N GLU A 131 14.05 -0.21 -24.31
CA GLU A 131 13.78 -1.62 -23.96
C GLU A 131 13.63 -1.82 -22.46
N ASP A 132 14.62 -1.39 -21.68
CA ASP A 132 14.56 -1.46 -20.20
C ASP A 132 13.78 -0.26 -19.66
N TRP A 133 12.63 -0.52 -19.11
CA TRP A 133 11.79 0.52 -18.51
C TRP A 133 12.51 1.32 -17.41
N SER A 134 13.52 0.73 -16.77
CA SER A 134 14.29 1.44 -15.73
C SER A 134 15.09 2.61 -16.28
N ASP A 135 15.39 2.61 -17.59
CA ASP A 135 16.13 3.68 -18.26
C ASP A 135 15.25 4.86 -18.71
N ILE A 136 13.91 4.75 -18.59
CA ILE A 136 13.00 5.87 -18.88
C ILE A 136 13.32 7.02 -17.91
N PRO A 137 13.63 8.23 -18.41
CA PRO A 137 14.13 9.30 -17.56
C PRO A 137 13.01 9.97 -16.76
N THR A 138 13.17 10.02 -15.44
CA THR A 138 12.30 10.73 -14.50
C THR A 138 13.15 11.46 -13.44
N PRO A 139 13.99 12.42 -13.86
CA PRO A 139 15.04 12.97 -13.01
C PRO A 139 14.52 13.67 -11.75
N HIS A 140 13.36 14.31 -11.79
CA HIS A 140 12.83 15.00 -10.62
C HIS A 140 12.21 14.03 -9.60
N PHE A 141 11.50 13.02 -10.07
CA PHE A 141 11.01 11.96 -9.19
C PHE A 141 12.16 11.18 -8.56
N GLU A 142 13.15 10.80 -9.35
CA GLU A 142 14.35 10.10 -8.87
C GLU A 142 15.17 10.93 -7.89
N SER A 143 15.23 12.26 -8.08
CA SER A 143 15.96 13.13 -7.15
C SER A 143 15.42 13.05 -5.71
N VAL A 144 14.11 12.90 -5.53
CA VAL A 144 13.49 12.72 -4.21
C VAL A 144 13.90 11.39 -3.58
N LEU A 145 13.99 10.33 -4.38
CA LEU A 145 14.35 8.98 -3.91
C LEU A 145 15.86 8.87 -3.63
N THR A 146 16.67 9.44 -4.51
CA THR A 146 18.13 9.48 -4.37
C THR A 146 18.55 10.32 -3.17
N TYR A 147 17.84 11.44 -2.89
CA TYR A 147 18.06 12.22 -1.68
C TYR A 147 17.92 11.39 -0.40
N GLN A 148 17.02 10.39 -0.40
CA GLN A 148 16.86 9.44 0.70
C GLN A 148 17.91 8.31 0.72
N GLU A 149 18.88 8.34 -0.20
CA GLU A 149 19.96 7.35 -0.31
C GLU A 149 19.44 5.92 -0.60
N PHE A 150 18.29 5.83 -1.29
CA PHE A 150 17.80 4.54 -1.76
C PHE A 150 18.70 3.98 -2.87
N SER A 151 19.02 2.70 -2.79
CA SER A 151 19.71 2.01 -3.88
C SER A 151 18.80 1.86 -5.10
N ASP A 152 19.38 1.67 -6.27
CA ASP A 152 18.64 1.50 -7.54
C ASP A 152 17.58 0.39 -7.45
N ASP A 153 17.89 -0.72 -6.77
CA ASP A 153 16.94 -1.80 -6.54
C ASP A 153 15.72 -1.36 -5.73
N VAL A 154 15.91 -0.50 -4.73
CA VAL A 154 14.81 0.05 -3.91
C VAL A 154 14.02 1.07 -4.73
N ILE A 155 14.69 1.90 -5.53
CA ILE A 155 14.06 2.87 -6.44
C ILE A 155 13.19 2.13 -7.46
N LYS A 156 13.69 1.05 -8.07
CA LYS A 156 12.90 0.20 -8.98
C LYS A 156 11.60 -0.28 -8.35
N TRP A 157 11.63 -0.71 -7.09
CA TRP A 157 10.43 -1.15 -6.38
C TRP A 157 9.44 -0.01 -6.09
N MET A 158 9.88 1.24 -6.00
CA MET A 158 8.96 2.39 -5.91
C MET A 158 8.12 2.52 -7.19
N TYR A 159 8.74 2.38 -8.35
CA TYR A 159 8.01 2.39 -9.65
C TYR A 159 7.08 1.18 -9.77
N ILE A 160 7.56 -0.02 -9.47
CA ILE A 160 6.77 -1.25 -9.54
C ILE A 160 5.51 -1.14 -8.69
N LEU A 161 5.65 -0.71 -7.43
CA LEU A 161 4.51 -0.54 -6.53
C LEU A 161 3.64 0.67 -6.91
N GLY A 162 4.23 1.72 -7.50
CA GLY A 162 3.48 2.81 -8.12
C GLY A 162 2.59 2.33 -9.26
N GLY A 163 3.10 1.46 -10.14
CA GLY A 163 2.33 0.85 -11.22
C GLY A 163 1.22 -0.07 -10.71
N ARG A 164 1.47 -0.81 -9.63
CA ARG A 164 0.45 -1.63 -8.97
C ARG A 164 -0.79 -0.83 -8.52
N LEU A 165 -0.61 0.44 -8.16
CA LEU A 165 -1.74 1.32 -7.82
C LEU A 165 -2.71 1.57 -8.99
N CYS A 166 -2.31 1.27 -10.21
CA CYS A 166 -3.14 1.40 -11.41
C CYS A 166 -3.98 0.15 -11.71
N PHE A 167 -3.88 -0.91 -10.92
CA PHE A 167 -4.61 -2.16 -11.08
C PHE A 167 -5.53 -2.44 -9.89
N GLU A 168 -6.56 -3.22 -10.10
CA GLU A 168 -7.35 -3.76 -8.99
C GLU A 168 -6.51 -4.76 -8.19
N LEU A 169 -6.76 -4.85 -6.90
CA LEU A 169 -6.10 -5.86 -6.09
C LEU A 169 -6.43 -7.26 -6.61
N ASN A 170 -5.43 -8.13 -6.61
CA ASN A 170 -5.53 -9.51 -7.10
C ASN A 170 -5.81 -9.67 -8.62
N GLU A 171 -5.71 -8.60 -9.41
CA GLU A 171 -5.90 -8.67 -10.87
C GLU A 171 -4.73 -9.36 -11.57
N LEU A 172 -3.50 -8.91 -11.37
CA LEU A 172 -2.30 -9.48 -12.00
C LEU A 172 -1.35 -10.17 -11.02
N ASP A 173 -1.44 -9.86 -9.74
CA ASP A 173 -0.61 -10.44 -8.68
C ASP A 173 -1.44 -10.97 -7.51
N LYS A 174 -0.81 -11.76 -6.64
CA LYS A 174 -1.39 -12.25 -5.38
C LYS A 174 -0.58 -11.78 -4.16
N TRP A 175 0.07 -10.63 -4.26
CA TRP A 175 1.08 -10.21 -3.29
C TRP A 175 0.54 -9.77 -1.93
N GLN A 176 -0.73 -9.45 -1.81
CA GLN A 176 -1.38 -9.09 -0.54
C GLN A 176 -0.60 -8.04 0.27
N ILE A 177 -0.11 -6.99 -0.39
CA ILE A 177 0.72 -5.95 0.23
C ILE A 177 0.23 -4.54 -0.08
N ILE A 178 0.69 -3.60 0.76
CA ILE A 178 0.49 -2.18 0.57
C ILE A 178 1.84 -1.45 0.72
N PRO A 179 2.21 -0.53 -0.18
CA PRO A 179 3.37 0.32 0.01
C PRO A 179 3.16 1.29 1.17
N PHE A 180 4.19 1.43 2.01
CA PHE A 180 4.19 2.33 3.15
C PHE A 180 5.43 3.23 3.15
N LEU A 181 5.24 4.53 3.00
CA LEU A 181 6.29 5.53 3.09
C LEU A 181 6.43 5.98 4.54
N LYS A 182 7.37 5.38 5.29
CA LYS A 182 7.60 5.64 6.72
C LYS A 182 8.80 6.55 6.90
N GLY A 183 8.72 7.54 7.79
CA GLY A 183 9.89 8.33 8.12
C GLY A 183 9.57 9.65 8.81
N ILE A 184 10.60 10.47 9.00
CA ILE A 184 10.52 11.74 9.72
C ILE A 184 9.76 12.80 8.92
N ALA A 185 9.36 13.87 9.59
CA ALA A 185 8.74 15.04 8.93
C ALA A 185 9.70 15.70 7.93
N ARG A 186 9.17 16.36 6.91
CA ARG A 186 9.94 17.04 5.85
C ARG A 186 10.93 16.11 5.12
N SER A 187 10.55 14.88 4.84
CA SER A 187 11.41 13.90 4.13
C SER A 187 10.94 13.58 2.69
N GLY A 188 9.89 14.23 2.18
CA GLY A 188 9.38 14.03 0.83
C GLY A 188 8.25 12.99 0.70
N LYS A 189 7.90 12.23 1.77
CA LYS A 189 6.83 11.21 1.74
C LYS A 189 5.49 11.75 1.21
N SER A 190 4.99 12.81 1.86
CA SER A 190 3.70 13.40 1.50
C SER A 190 3.73 14.01 0.11
N THR A 191 4.88 14.55 -0.32
CA THR A 191 5.09 15.05 -1.70
C THR A 191 4.90 13.92 -2.71
N LEU A 192 5.53 12.76 -2.52
CA LEU A 192 5.35 11.63 -3.43
C LEU A 192 3.90 11.14 -3.46
N ILE A 193 3.25 11.02 -2.30
CA ILE A 193 1.85 10.57 -2.25
C ILE A 193 0.92 11.58 -2.91
N THR A 194 1.00 12.86 -2.52
CA THR A 194 -0.01 13.86 -2.91
C THR A 194 0.28 14.56 -4.23
N LYS A 195 1.57 14.73 -4.60
CA LYS A 195 1.98 15.44 -5.82
C LYS A 195 2.33 14.50 -6.98
N VAL A 196 2.54 13.20 -6.69
CA VAL A 196 2.81 12.21 -7.73
C VAL A 196 1.68 11.19 -7.80
N PHE A 197 1.55 10.26 -6.87
CA PHE A 197 0.61 9.14 -7.00
C PHE A 197 -0.86 9.59 -7.04
N CYS A 198 -1.27 10.57 -6.23
CA CYS A 198 -2.62 11.14 -6.32
C CYS A 198 -2.92 11.78 -7.68
N LYS A 199 -1.89 12.20 -8.42
CA LYS A 199 -2.04 12.85 -9.72
C LYS A 199 -2.25 11.88 -10.88
N PHE A 200 -2.11 10.58 -10.65
CA PHE A 200 -2.42 9.57 -11.66
C PHE A 200 -3.89 9.61 -12.09
N TYR A 201 -4.78 10.02 -11.19
CA TYR A 201 -6.21 10.09 -11.40
C TYR A 201 -6.78 11.47 -11.13
N GLU A 202 -8.04 11.68 -11.47
CA GLU A 202 -8.77 12.87 -11.06
C GLU A 202 -8.97 12.89 -9.54
N THR A 203 -9.01 14.09 -8.95
CA THR A 203 -9.17 14.25 -7.49
C THR A 203 -10.41 13.55 -6.94
N ALA A 204 -11.50 13.50 -7.72
CA ALA A 204 -12.73 12.82 -7.34
C ALA A 204 -12.58 11.29 -7.20
N ASP A 205 -11.65 10.70 -7.95
CA ASP A 205 -11.44 9.25 -8.05
C ASP A 205 -10.39 8.74 -7.06
N VAL A 206 -9.69 9.65 -6.35
CA VAL A 206 -8.74 9.33 -5.27
C VAL A 206 -9.37 9.66 -3.94
N LYS A 207 -9.41 8.70 -3.02
CA LYS A 207 -9.97 8.90 -1.68
C LYS A 207 -8.88 8.85 -0.61
N THR A 208 -9.06 9.64 0.42
CA THR A 208 -8.12 9.71 1.54
C THR A 208 -8.69 8.98 2.75
N ILE A 209 -7.91 8.10 3.33
CA ILE A 209 -8.16 7.51 4.64
C ILE A 209 -7.45 8.38 5.67
N ALA A 210 -8.24 9.06 6.51
CA ALA A 210 -7.71 9.81 7.64
C ALA A 210 -7.38 8.88 8.82
N ASN A 211 -6.48 9.32 9.72
CA ASN A 211 -6.11 8.54 10.90
C ASN A 211 -7.31 8.19 11.80
N ASN A 212 -8.30 9.09 11.85
CA ASN A 212 -9.55 8.96 12.60
C ASN A 212 -10.73 8.51 11.72
N ILE A 213 -10.48 7.60 10.77
CA ILE A 213 -11.53 7.06 9.89
C ILE A 213 -12.74 6.60 10.70
N GLU A 214 -13.94 6.94 10.23
CA GLU A 214 -15.17 6.49 10.87
C GLU A 214 -15.31 4.97 10.73
N ARG A 215 -15.30 4.25 11.86
CA ARG A 215 -15.30 2.79 11.90
C ARG A 215 -16.48 2.14 11.16
N LYS A 216 -17.65 2.79 11.19
CA LYS A 216 -18.88 2.19 10.65
C LYS A 216 -19.10 2.47 9.16
N PHE A 217 -18.78 3.69 8.69
CA PHE A 217 -19.09 4.12 7.32
C PHE A 217 -17.87 4.57 6.50
N GLY A 218 -16.69 4.58 7.11
CA GLY A 218 -15.49 5.14 6.49
C GLY A 218 -15.12 4.47 5.17
N LEU A 219 -15.14 3.14 5.13
CA LEU A 219 -14.78 2.38 3.93
C LEU A 219 -15.84 2.46 2.83
N SER A 220 -17.11 2.74 3.18
CA SER A 220 -18.18 2.85 2.18
C SER A 220 -18.00 4.03 1.21
N SER A 221 -17.28 5.07 1.61
CA SER A 221 -16.95 6.20 0.75
C SER A 221 -15.78 5.93 -0.21
N ILE A 222 -15.08 4.82 -0.04
CA ILE A 222 -13.80 4.53 -0.70
C ILE A 222 -13.93 3.39 -1.71
N HIS A 223 -14.86 2.47 -1.51
CA HIS A 223 -14.95 1.22 -2.27
C HIS A 223 -15.10 1.38 -3.80
N ASN A 224 -15.57 2.53 -4.27
CA ASN A 224 -15.70 2.86 -5.69
C ASN A 224 -14.57 3.77 -6.21
N ALA A 225 -13.55 4.06 -5.41
CA ALA A 225 -12.42 4.87 -5.84
C ALA A 225 -11.50 4.07 -6.78
N LEU A 226 -10.75 4.77 -7.60
CA LEU A 226 -9.67 4.14 -8.37
C LEU A 226 -8.45 3.86 -7.49
N MET A 227 -8.21 4.67 -6.48
CA MET A 227 -7.13 4.50 -5.51
C MET A 227 -7.49 5.15 -4.18
N PHE A 228 -6.98 4.62 -3.07
CA PHE A 228 -6.99 5.34 -1.82
C PHE A 228 -5.57 5.69 -1.35
N VAL A 229 -5.46 6.76 -0.59
CA VAL A 229 -4.22 7.19 0.04
C VAL A 229 -4.45 7.45 1.52
N ALA A 230 -3.46 7.17 2.33
CA ALA A 230 -3.43 7.57 3.73
C ALA A 230 -2.09 8.27 3.99
N PRO A 231 -1.98 9.59 3.70
CA PRO A 231 -0.71 10.28 3.65
C PRO A 231 -0.09 10.53 5.03
N GLU A 232 -0.87 10.40 6.11
CA GLU A 232 -0.41 10.64 7.47
C GLU A 232 -1.07 9.67 8.45
N ILE A 233 -0.52 8.46 8.55
CA ILE A 233 -0.91 7.46 9.54
C ILE A 233 -0.07 7.66 10.81
N LYS A 234 -0.74 7.51 11.96
CA LYS A 234 -0.13 7.51 13.30
C LYS A 234 -0.27 6.15 13.97
N GLY A 235 0.37 5.99 15.11
CA GLY A 235 0.29 4.77 15.90
C GLY A 235 -1.14 4.40 16.33
N ASP A 236 -2.00 5.39 16.55
CA ASP A 236 -3.40 5.25 16.98
C ASP A 236 -4.41 5.15 15.81
N PHE A 237 -3.98 4.66 14.65
CA PHE A 237 -4.83 4.51 13.48
C PHE A 237 -6.11 3.72 13.78
N GLN A 238 -7.27 4.31 13.46
CA GLN A 238 -8.58 3.82 13.92
C GLN A 238 -9.21 2.71 13.07
N LEU A 239 -8.62 2.34 11.94
CA LEU A 239 -9.12 1.21 11.15
C LEU A 239 -8.88 -0.11 11.92
N GLU A 240 -9.89 -0.94 12.01
CA GLU A 240 -9.78 -2.24 12.68
C GLU A 240 -8.74 -3.14 11.98
N GLN A 241 -8.00 -3.93 12.76
CA GLN A 241 -6.91 -4.78 12.23
C GLN A 241 -7.41 -5.74 11.15
N ALA A 242 -8.56 -6.38 11.36
CA ALA A 242 -9.14 -7.30 10.38
C ALA A 242 -9.55 -6.59 9.08
N GLU A 243 -10.17 -5.41 9.19
CA GLU A 243 -10.52 -4.60 8.02
C GLU A 243 -9.28 -4.14 7.26
N PHE A 244 -8.23 -3.71 7.98
CA PHE A 244 -6.94 -3.37 7.36
C PHE A 244 -6.36 -4.55 6.57
N GLN A 245 -6.39 -5.75 7.15
CA GLN A 245 -5.92 -6.95 6.46
C GLN A 245 -6.75 -7.23 5.21
N SER A 246 -8.07 -7.16 5.29
CA SER A 246 -8.98 -7.43 4.16
C SER A 246 -8.80 -6.41 3.02
N ILE A 247 -8.68 -5.10 3.32
CA ILE A 247 -8.48 -4.10 2.26
C ILE A 247 -7.10 -4.16 1.62
N VAL A 248 -6.09 -4.68 2.31
CA VAL A 248 -4.75 -4.88 1.75
C VAL A 248 -4.67 -6.17 0.93
N SER A 249 -5.35 -7.23 1.37
CA SER A 249 -5.32 -8.53 0.70
C SER A 249 -6.34 -8.66 -0.44
N GLY A 250 -7.28 -7.70 -0.57
CA GLY A 250 -8.37 -7.79 -1.55
C GLY A 250 -9.38 -8.88 -1.19
N GLU A 251 -9.69 -9.01 0.09
CA GLU A 251 -10.67 -9.96 0.63
C GLU A 251 -12.05 -9.32 0.78
N GLU A 252 -13.01 -10.11 1.27
CA GLU A 252 -14.37 -9.62 1.53
C GLU A 252 -14.37 -8.60 2.67
N VAL A 253 -15.09 -7.50 2.46
CA VAL A 253 -15.32 -6.44 3.44
C VAL A 253 -16.81 -6.17 3.56
N SER A 254 -17.31 -6.09 4.79
CA SER A 254 -18.70 -5.70 5.05
C SER A 254 -18.79 -4.18 5.16
N LEU A 255 -19.51 -3.56 4.25
CA LEU A 255 -19.70 -2.11 4.20
C LEU A 255 -21.07 -1.73 4.74
N ALA A 256 -21.11 -0.88 5.77
CA ALA A 256 -22.36 -0.25 6.20
C ALA A 256 -22.60 1.00 5.34
N VAL A 257 -23.74 1.04 4.66
CA VAL A 257 -24.18 2.21 3.89
C VAL A 257 -25.32 2.90 4.65
N LYS A 258 -25.28 4.25 4.73
CA LYS A 258 -26.33 5.00 5.43
C LYS A 258 -27.68 4.72 4.76
N CYS A 259 -28.67 4.36 5.58
CA CYS A 259 -30.06 4.06 5.14
C CYS A 259 -30.20 2.85 4.19
N GLU A 260 -29.19 1.99 4.11
CA GLU A 260 -29.24 0.75 3.34
C GLU A 260 -28.81 -0.45 4.19
N THR A 261 -29.13 -1.66 3.73
CA THR A 261 -28.61 -2.90 4.32
C THR A 261 -27.10 -2.99 4.07
N ALA A 262 -26.35 -3.46 5.06
CA ALA A 262 -24.91 -3.69 4.90
C ALA A 262 -24.66 -4.63 3.71
N LYS A 263 -23.70 -4.24 2.86
CA LYS A 263 -23.29 -5.00 1.67
C LYS A 263 -21.92 -5.62 1.90
N THR A 264 -21.77 -6.89 1.58
CA THR A 264 -20.47 -7.57 1.53
C THR A 264 -19.96 -7.53 0.10
N LEU A 265 -18.72 -7.08 -0.09
CA LEU A 265 -18.08 -7.05 -1.39
C LEU A 265 -16.60 -7.40 -1.29
N ILE A 266 -16.04 -7.89 -2.38
CA ILE A 266 -14.61 -8.11 -2.52
C ILE A 266 -13.93 -6.74 -2.71
N TRP A 267 -12.95 -6.41 -1.86
CA TRP A 267 -12.23 -5.15 -1.94
C TRP A 267 -11.24 -5.16 -3.10
N LYS A 268 -11.33 -4.19 -3.98
CA LYS A 268 -10.52 -4.08 -5.20
C LYS A 268 -9.63 -2.85 -5.26
N VAL A 269 -9.88 -1.86 -4.40
CA VAL A 269 -9.21 -0.56 -4.46
C VAL A 269 -7.79 -0.66 -3.92
N PRO A 270 -6.74 -0.41 -4.72
CA PRO A 270 -5.37 -0.35 -4.25
C PRO A 270 -5.12 0.93 -3.46
N GLY A 271 -4.08 0.91 -2.61
CA GLY A 271 -3.74 2.08 -1.82
C GLY A 271 -2.27 2.21 -1.50
N ILE A 272 -1.90 3.39 -0.99
CA ILE A 272 -0.58 3.73 -0.49
C ILE A 272 -0.69 4.45 0.85
N LEU A 273 0.19 4.10 1.77
CA LEU A 273 0.24 4.67 3.10
C LEU A 273 1.46 5.56 3.28
N GLY A 274 1.33 6.59 4.11
CA GLY A 274 2.44 7.42 4.57
C GLY A 274 2.28 7.70 6.05
N GLY A 275 3.40 7.87 6.77
CA GLY A 275 3.34 8.20 8.18
C GLY A 275 4.72 8.23 8.83
N ASN A 276 4.77 8.77 10.04
CA ASN A 276 5.99 8.76 10.85
C ASN A 276 6.07 7.50 11.70
N GLU A 277 4.93 6.93 12.03
CA GLU A 277 4.77 5.76 12.91
C GLU A 277 4.06 4.63 12.17
N VAL A 278 4.26 3.42 12.66
CA VAL A 278 3.49 2.24 12.21
C VAL A 278 2.25 2.11 13.07
N PRO A 279 1.08 1.78 12.50
CA PRO A 279 -0.12 1.51 13.28
C PRO A 279 0.14 0.47 14.38
N GLN A 280 -0.25 0.79 15.62
CA GLN A 280 -0.01 -0.07 16.77
C GLN A 280 -1.11 -1.14 16.89
N TYR A 281 -1.20 -2.00 15.90
CA TYR A 281 -2.04 -3.19 16.02
C TYR A 281 -1.45 -4.20 17.00
N LYS A 282 -2.32 -4.94 17.70
CA LYS A 282 -1.90 -6.07 18.55
C LYS A 282 -1.50 -7.27 17.68
N ASP A 283 -0.52 -7.07 16.83
CA ASP A 283 -0.07 -8.05 15.82
C ASP A 283 1.10 -8.88 16.35
N LYS A 284 0.78 -9.90 17.13
CA LYS A 284 1.77 -10.87 17.64
C LYS A 284 2.26 -11.82 16.56
N SER A 285 1.51 -12.00 15.49
CA SER A 285 1.82 -12.94 14.41
C SER A 285 2.66 -12.35 13.28
N GLY A 286 2.91 -11.03 13.27
CA GLY A 286 3.57 -10.32 12.17
C GLY A 286 2.70 -10.21 10.91
N SER A 287 1.38 -10.47 11.05
CA SER A 287 0.44 -10.48 9.93
C SER A 287 0.27 -9.12 9.26
N ILE A 288 0.42 -8.04 10.02
CA ILE A 288 0.38 -6.67 9.51
C ILE A 288 1.69 -6.30 8.82
N LEU A 289 2.82 -6.55 9.49
CA LEU A 289 4.13 -6.17 8.96
C LEU A 289 4.48 -6.91 7.66
N ARG A 290 4.04 -8.15 7.49
CA ARG A 290 4.22 -8.88 6.22
C ARG A 290 3.44 -8.27 5.05
N ARG A 291 2.38 -7.50 5.36
CA ARG A 291 1.56 -6.81 4.36
C ARG A 291 2.08 -5.41 4.01
N MET A 292 3.01 -4.86 4.76
CA MET A 292 3.53 -3.50 4.58
C MET A 292 4.92 -3.54 3.95
N VAL A 293 5.03 -3.16 2.68
CA VAL A 293 6.34 -2.95 2.03
C VAL A 293 6.79 -1.52 2.35
N THR A 294 7.73 -1.39 3.30
CA THR A 294 8.07 -0.11 3.91
C THR A 294 9.31 0.51 3.31
N PHE A 295 9.17 1.71 2.76
CA PHE A 295 10.27 2.60 2.38
C PHE A 295 10.57 3.55 3.55
N HIS A 296 11.80 3.56 4.02
CA HIS A 296 12.21 4.37 5.18
C HIS A 296 12.82 5.70 4.76
N PHE A 297 12.05 6.78 4.88
CA PHE A 297 12.45 8.15 4.62
C PHE A 297 13.13 8.76 5.86
N GLY A 298 14.39 8.44 6.05
CA GLY A 298 15.18 8.81 7.24
C GLY A 298 15.85 10.17 7.18
N LYS A 299 15.98 10.76 5.99
CA LYS A 299 16.72 12.00 5.76
C LYS A 299 15.76 13.19 5.61
N GLN A 300 15.90 14.17 6.49
CA GLN A 300 15.11 15.39 6.46
C GLN A 300 15.62 16.36 5.40
N VAL A 301 14.73 16.96 4.62
CA VAL A 301 15.07 18.02 3.67
C VAL A 301 15.35 19.31 4.45
N THR A 302 16.54 19.84 4.30
CA THR A 302 16.94 21.11 4.92
C THR A 302 16.50 22.29 4.05
N ASP A 303 16.45 23.49 4.61
CA ASP A 303 16.06 24.69 3.85
C ASP A 303 17.01 24.97 2.68
N LYS A 304 18.26 24.49 2.74
CA LYS A 304 19.25 24.62 1.66
C LYS A 304 18.99 23.64 0.51
N ASP A 305 18.38 22.50 0.81
CA ASP A 305 18.11 21.43 -0.15
C ASP A 305 16.69 21.52 -0.73
N THR A 306 15.90 22.49 -0.25
CA THR A 306 14.53 22.68 -0.71
C THR A 306 14.51 23.27 -2.12
N ASP A 307 13.89 22.56 -3.05
CA ASP A 307 13.58 23.08 -4.40
C ASP A 307 12.17 23.66 -4.44
N PRO A 308 12.01 24.99 -4.51
CA PRO A 308 10.68 25.63 -4.55
C PRO A 308 9.86 25.24 -5.78
N MET A 309 10.50 24.79 -6.84
CA MET A 309 9.86 24.40 -8.11
C MET A 309 9.61 22.88 -8.20
N LEU A 310 9.93 22.12 -7.16
CA LEU A 310 9.81 20.65 -7.19
C LEU A 310 8.40 20.19 -7.56
N ASP A 311 7.37 20.80 -7.00
CA ASP A 311 5.97 20.43 -7.27
C ASP A 311 5.65 20.56 -8.78
N THR A 312 6.05 21.67 -9.39
CA THR A 312 5.84 21.93 -10.83
C THR A 312 6.66 20.96 -11.70
N LYS A 313 7.90 20.69 -11.31
CA LYS A 313 8.77 19.74 -12.00
C LYS A 313 8.21 18.32 -11.93
N LEU A 314 7.76 17.88 -10.77
CA LEU A 314 7.10 16.59 -10.61
C LEU A 314 5.82 16.50 -11.43
N GLU A 315 5.00 17.57 -11.46
CA GLU A 315 3.76 17.60 -12.24
C GLU A 315 4.03 17.40 -13.73
N SER A 316 5.10 17.97 -14.27
CA SER A 316 5.49 17.77 -15.67
C SER A 316 5.96 16.35 -15.98
N GLU A 317 6.48 15.62 -15.02
CA GLU A 317 6.93 14.22 -15.17
C GLU A 317 5.82 13.19 -15.00
N ILE A 318 4.63 13.55 -14.49
CA ILE A 318 3.56 12.58 -14.19
C ILE A 318 3.28 11.62 -15.34
N PRO A 319 3.13 12.04 -16.61
CA PRO A 319 2.88 11.12 -17.72
C PRO A 319 3.97 10.04 -17.86
N VAL A 320 5.23 10.45 -17.78
CA VAL A 320 6.39 9.56 -17.91
C VAL A 320 6.51 8.65 -16.69
N ILE A 321 6.24 9.16 -15.48
CA ILE A 321 6.21 8.35 -14.25
C ILE A 321 5.14 7.27 -14.36
N ILE A 322 3.93 7.58 -14.87
CA ILE A 322 2.86 6.60 -15.09
C ILE A 322 3.36 5.49 -16.03
N GLU A 323 3.96 5.85 -17.17
CA GLU A 323 4.49 4.88 -18.14
C GLU A 323 5.55 3.98 -17.50
N LYS A 324 6.56 4.57 -16.85
CA LYS A 324 7.64 3.85 -16.18
C LYS A 324 7.10 2.91 -15.08
N CYS A 325 6.18 3.38 -14.25
CA CYS A 325 5.52 2.60 -13.23
C CYS A 325 4.76 1.40 -13.81
N LEU A 326 3.97 1.63 -14.86
CA LEU A 326 3.17 0.58 -15.49
C LEU A 326 4.04 -0.48 -16.15
N ARG A 327 5.06 -0.08 -16.90
CA ARG A 327 5.98 -1.02 -17.54
C ARG A 327 6.72 -1.88 -16.51
N GLY A 328 7.22 -1.26 -15.44
CA GLY A 328 7.87 -1.98 -14.35
C GLY A 328 6.94 -2.95 -13.64
N TYR A 329 5.71 -2.53 -13.33
CA TYR A 329 4.75 -3.42 -12.69
C TYR A 329 4.32 -4.58 -13.60
N LEU A 330 4.01 -4.32 -14.88
CA LEU A 330 3.62 -5.36 -15.84
C LEU A 330 4.70 -6.43 -15.98
N GLU A 331 5.96 -6.03 -16.10
CA GLU A 331 7.07 -6.98 -16.17
C GLU A 331 7.13 -7.87 -14.92
N TYR A 332 7.13 -7.27 -13.74
CA TYR A 332 7.29 -8.02 -12.48
C TYR A 332 6.04 -8.84 -12.12
N ALA A 333 4.84 -8.28 -12.31
CA ALA A 333 3.60 -9.00 -12.01
C ALA A 333 3.46 -10.24 -12.90
N GLN A 334 3.72 -10.14 -14.18
CA GLN A 334 3.62 -11.28 -15.10
C GLN A 334 4.68 -12.36 -14.84
N LYS A 335 5.89 -11.94 -14.44
CA LYS A 335 6.98 -12.85 -14.12
C LYS A 335 6.82 -13.55 -12.77
N TYR A 336 6.23 -12.86 -11.79
CA TYR A 336 6.23 -13.28 -10.39
C TYR A 336 4.83 -13.37 -9.74
N GLN A 337 3.76 -13.37 -10.52
CA GLN A 337 2.35 -13.31 -10.05
C GLN A 337 2.00 -14.35 -8.96
N ASN A 338 2.58 -15.55 -9.03
CA ASN A 338 2.32 -16.67 -8.12
C ASN A 338 3.40 -16.85 -7.05
N ARG A 339 4.36 -15.92 -6.94
CA ARG A 339 5.41 -15.98 -5.93
C ARG A 339 5.05 -15.09 -4.74
N ASP A 340 5.45 -15.52 -3.56
CA ASP A 340 5.47 -14.63 -2.41
C ASP A 340 6.39 -13.44 -2.72
N ILE A 341 5.86 -12.24 -2.57
CA ILE A 341 6.61 -11.01 -2.85
C ILE A 341 7.89 -10.92 -2.01
N TRP A 342 7.87 -11.43 -0.78
CA TRP A 342 9.05 -11.44 0.10
C TRP A 342 10.18 -12.30 -0.44
N SER A 343 9.93 -13.24 -1.36
CA SER A 343 10.97 -14.01 -2.02
C SER A 343 11.71 -13.25 -3.14
N ILE A 344 11.16 -12.11 -3.58
CA ILE A 344 11.70 -11.32 -4.69
C ILE A 344 12.11 -9.90 -4.30
N LEU A 345 11.70 -9.43 -3.11
CA LEU A 345 12.08 -8.11 -2.59
C LEU A 345 13.57 -8.05 -2.24
N PRO A 346 14.25 -6.90 -2.46
CA PRO A 346 15.59 -6.64 -1.97
C PRO A 346 15.72 -6.81 -0.44
N LYS A 347 16.92 -7.17 0.01
CA LYS A 347 17.25 -7.32 1.45
C LYS A 347 16.94 -6.08 2.28
N TYR A 348 16.93 -4.91 1.67
CA TYR A 348 16.52 -3.65 2.29
C TYR A 348 15.17 -3.76 3.00
N PHE A 349 14.14 -4.28 2.34
CA PHE A 349 12.78 -4.36 2.90
C PHE A 349 12.69 -5.32 4.08
N PHE A 350 13.45 -6.41 4.06
CA PHE A 350 13.57 -7.33 5.20
C PHE A 350 14.17 -6.62 6.40
N LYS A 351 15.28 -5.90 6.19
CA LYS A 351 15.95 -5.15 7.27
C LYS A 351 15.00 -4.11 7.89
N ILE A 352 14.26 -3.35 7.07
CA ILE A 352 13.29 -2.36 7.56
C ILE A 352 12.16 -3.05 8.32
N ARG A 353 11.62 -4.15 7.81
CA ARG A 353 10.58 -4.92 8.51
C ARG A 353 11.07 -5.42 9.87
N GLU A 354 12.28 -5.94 9.97
CA GLU A 354 12.88 -6.40 11.21
C GLU A 354 13.11 -5.25 12.20
N GLN A 355 13.58 -4.09 11.73
CA GLN A 355 13.73 -2.91 12.57
C GLN A 355 12.39 -2.44 13.15
N ILE A 356 11.33 -2.46 12.36
CA ILE A 356 9.99 -2.11 12.82
C ILE A 356 9.49 -3.15 13.83
N ALA A 357 9.62 -4.44 13.52
CA ALA A 357 9.22 -5.52 14.42
C ALA A 357 9.93 -5.42 15.78
N SER A 358 11.23 -5.17 15.78
CA SER A 358 12.00 -5.01 17.01
C SER A 358 11.64 -3.75 17.80
N ALA A 359 11.21 -2.69 17.13
CA ALA A 359 10.77 -1.46 17.80
C ALA A 359 9.39 -1.63 18.46
N THR A 360 8.52 -2.50 17.90
CA THR A 360 7.14 -2.68 18.37
C THR A 360 6.95 -3.93 19.23
N ASN A 361 7.79 -4.95 19.07
CA ASN A 361 7.73 -6.21 19.79
C ASN A 361 9.02 -6.44 20.61
N PRO A 362 8.96 -6.41 21.95
CA PRO A 362 10.14 -6.64 22.79
C PRO A 362 10.82 -8.00 22.58
N LEU A 363 10.06 -9.04 22.27
CA LEU A 363 10.62 -10.37 21.98
C LEU A 363 11.43 -10.35 20.69
N GLU A 364 10.92 -9.73 19.65
CA GLU A 364 11.66 -9.53 18.39
C GLU A 364 12.96 -8.76 18.63
N ARG A 365 12.89 -7.69 19.42
CA ARG A 365 14.07 -6.91 19.81
C ARG A 365 15.10 -7.75 20.56
N TYR A 366 14.67 -8.61 21.47
CA TYR A 366 15.55 -9.52 22.21
C TYR A 366 16.20 -10.56 21.30
N LEU A 367 15.42 -11.20 20.44
CA LEU A 367 15.91 -12.22 19.51
C LEU A 367 16.85 -11.71 18.40
N GLN A 368 16.90 -10.38 18.16
CA GLN A 368 17.84 -9.76 17.22
C GLN A 368 19.18 -9.40 17.86
N LEU A 369 19.30 -9.53 19.18
CA LEU A 369 20.59 -9.26 19.82
C LEU A 369 21.57 -10.40 19.51
N GLU A 370 22.78 -10.06 19.14
CA GLU A 370 23.89 -11.01 19.08
C GLU A 370 24.31 -11.42 20.50
N MET A 371 24.23 -10.45 21.42
CA MET A 371 24.57 -10.63 22.83
C MET A 371 23.61 -9.89 23.77
N TYR A 372 23.26 -10.53 24.88
CA TYR A 372 22.62 -9.88 26.02
C TYR A 372 23.39 -10.20 27.30
N LYS A 373 23.87 -9.18 28.00
CA LYS A 373 24.84 -9.30 29.10
C LYS A 373 26.06 -10.12 28.65
N ASN A 374 26.29 -11.26 29.28
CA ASN A 374 27.40 -12.14 29.00
C ASN A 374 27.01 -13.36 28.16
N TYR A 375 25.80 -13.37 27.60
CA TYR A 375 25.30 -14.48 26.80
C TYR A 375 25.20 -14.11 25.32
N GLU A 376 25.76 -14.97 24.50
CA GLU A 376 25.61 -14.93 23.06
C GLU A 376 24.34 -15.65 22.66
N ILE A 377 23.47 -15.02 21.88
CA ILE A 377 22.23 -15.61 21.39
C ILE A 377 22.54 -16.29 20.05
N LYS A 378 22.50 -17.63 20.04
CA LYS A 378 22.78 -18.46 18.86
C LYS A 378 21.51 -19.07 18.32
N MET A 379 21.33 -19.04 16.99
CA MET A 379 20.22 -19.66 16.29
C MET A 379 20.75 -20.74 15.33
N GLY A 380 20.01 -21.84 15.18
CA GLY A 380 20.30 -22.95 14.29
C GLY A 380 19.68 -24.25 14.77
N GLU A 381 19.45 -25.19 13.85
CA GLU A 381 18.70 -26.42 14.09
C GLU A 381 19.27 -27.30 15.22
N ASN A 382 20.56 -27.19 15.49
CA ASN A 382 21.24 -28.01 16.51
C ASN A 382 21.20 -27.41 17.93
N PHE A 383 20.62 -26.21 18.08
CA PHE A 383 20.55 -25.54 19.38
C PHE A 383 19.27 -25.89 20.13
N LYS A 384 19.43 -26.07 21.46
CA LYS A 384 18.34 -26.28 22.41
C LYS A 384 18.52 -25.33 23.57
N PHE A 385 17.41 -24.88 24.17
CA PHE A 385 17.44 -24.06 25.38
C PHE A 385 16.17 -24.20 26.21
N PRO A 386 16.23 -24.37 27.53
CA PRO A 386 15.04 -24.45 28.38
C PRO A 386 14.18 -23.21 28.30
N ILE A 387 12.87 -23.37 28.18
CA ILE A 387 11.96 -22.23 28.01
C ILE A 387 11.88 -21.37 29.28
N ASP A 388 11.91 -21.96 30.44
CA ASP A 388 11.88 -21.27 31.74
C ASP A 388 13.08 -20.34 31.93
N LEU A 389 14.27 -20.81 31.58
CA LEU A 389 15.50 -19.99 31.61
C LEU A 389 15.45 -18.90 30.56
N PHE A 390 14.92 -19.20 29.39
CA PHE A 390 14.74 -18.18 28.35
C PHE A 390 13.79 -17.06 28.81
N GLU A 391 12.67 -17.44 29.43
CA GLU A 391 11.69 -16.51 29.98
C GLU A 391 12.32 -15.62 31.06
N GLU A 392 13.10 -16.21 31.96
CA GLU A 392 13.80 -15.47 33.02
C GLU A 392 14.77 -14.44 32.42
N MET A 393 15.60 -14.86 31.48
CA MET A 393 16.56 -13.95 30.82
C MET A 393 15.86 -12.84 30.01
N PHE A 394 14.75 -13.18 29.36
CA PHE A 394 13.94 -12.20 28.67
C PHE A 394 13.26 -11.21 29.63
N LEU A 395 12.77 -11.65 30.78
CA LEU A 395 12.23 -10.77 31.82
C LEU A 395 13.30 -9.82 32.37
N ASN A 396 14.52 -10.30 32.56
CA ASN A 396 15.66 -9.46 32.95
C ASN A 396 15.93 -8.39 31.87
N PHE A 397 15.87 -8.75 30.60
CA PHE A 397 15.98 -7.79 29.48
C PHE A 397 14.84 -6.76 29.51
N CYS A 398 13.60 -7.17 29.72
CA CYS A 398 12.47 -6.26 29.85
C CYS A 398 12.66 -5.27 31.01
N SER A 399 13.12 -5.75 32.15
CA SER A 399 13.43 -4.92 33.33
C SER A 399 14.51 -3.90 33.03
N ASP A 400 15.65 -4.33 32.47
CA ASP A 400 16.77 -3.44 32.11
C ASP A 400 16.37 -2.36 31.10
N LYS A 401 15.44 -2.67 30.21
CA LYS A 401 14.94 -1.75 29.17
C LYS A 401 13.68 -0.98 29.59
N LYS A 402 13.21 -1.16 30.83
CA LYS A 402 11.96 -0.55 31.36
C LYS A 402 10.72 -0.88 30.52
N ILE A 403 10.66 -2.09 30.01
CA ILE A 403 9.53 -2.63 29.23
C ILE A 403 8.56 -3.31 30.18
N ALA A 404 7.26 -3.14 29.95
CA ALA A 404 6.24 -3.82 30.76
C ALA A 404 6.40 -5.34 30.71
N ARG A 405 6.21 -6.00 31.86
CA ARG A 405 6.32 -7.47 31.96
C ARG A 405 5.30 -8.15 31.05
N PRO A 406 5.73 -8.97 30.09
CA PRO A 406 4.83 -9.69 29.21
C PRO A 406 4.16 -10.87 29.91
N THR A 407 3.03 -11.31 29.38
CA THR A 407 2.41 -12.59 29.75
C THR A 407 2.82 -13.64 28.73
N PHE A 408 3.47 -14.69 29.21
CA PHE A 408 3.90 -15.82 28.39
C PHE A 408 2.72 -16.73 28.06
N ASN A 409 2.37 -16.83 26.79
CA ASN A 409 1.37 -17.76 26.28
C ASN A 409 1.76 -18.17 24.84
N ASN A 410 1.06 -19.14 24.27
CA ASN A 410 1.37 -19.62 22.92
C ASN A 410 1.33 -18.50 21.88
N ASP A 411 0.40 -17.54 21.99
CA ASP A 411 0.31 -16.41 21.07
C ASP A 411 1.50 -15.45 21.17
N PHE A 412 2.11 -15.36 22.36
CA PHE A 412 3.30 -14.53 22.58
C PHE A 412 4.49 -15.02 21.75
N TYR A 413 4.63 -16.34 21.62
CA TYR A 413 5.76 -16.96 20.93
C TYR A 413 5.53 -17.17 19.43
N ASN A 414 4.28 -17.48 19.03
CA ASN A 414 3.95 -18.01 17.70
C ASN A 414 4.49 -17.17 16.53
N GLY A 415 4.37 -15.86 16.59
CA GLY A 415 4.83 -14.99 15.50
C GLY A 415 6.36 -14.95 15.39
N SER A 416 7.03 -14.64 16.49
CA SER A 416 8.47 -14.39 16.53
C SER A 416 9.29 -15.69 16.40
N PHE A 417 8.79 -16.78 16.93
CA PHE A 417 9.48 -18.07 16.91
C PHE A 417 9.32 -18.79 15.57
N SER A 418 8.09 -18.82 15.02
CA SER A 418 7.82 -19.50 13.76
C SER A 418 8.62 -18.92 12.58
N THR A 419 8.81 -17.60 12.52
CA THR A 419 9.60 -16.94 11.48
C THR A 419 11.09 -17.29 11.53
N ARG A 420 11.58 -17.78 12.68
CA ARG A 420 12.98 -18.18 12.91
C ARG A 420 13.17 -19.69 13.00
N GLY A 421 12.13 -20.48 12.77
CA GLY A 421 12.20 -21.92 12.89
C GLY A 421 12.35 -22.43 14.33
N ILE A 422 12.12 -21.56 15.33
CA ILE A 422 12.17 -21.95 16.75
C ILE A 422 10.89 -22.71 17.12
N LYS A 423 11.04 -23.89 17.70
CA LYS A 423 9.92 -24.74 18.10
C LYS A 423 9.91 -24.96 19.62
N ILE A 424 8.73 -25.00 20.21
CA ILE A 424 8.55 -25.35 21.63
C ILE A 424 8.07 -26.81 21.70
N GLN A 425 8.85 -27.68 22.28
CA GLN A 425 8.51 -29.08 22.38
C GLN A 425 8.95 -29.62 23.76
N ASN A 426 8.34 -30.73 24.23
CA ASN A 426 8.83 -31.44 25.39
C ASN A 426 10.09 -32.20 24.99
N GLU A 427 11.14 -32.09 25.81
CA GLU A 427 12.38 -32.83 25.58
C GLU A 427 12.15 -34.34 25.81
N VAL A 428 12.57 -35.15 24.87
CA VAL A 428 12.38 -36.60 24.88
C VAL A 428 13.57 -37.31 25.56
N ASP A 429 14.75 -36.77 25.30
CA ASP A 429 16.01 -37.32 25.79
C ASP A 429 16.46 -36.68 27.10
N ASP A 430 17.43 -37.27 27.75
CA ASP A 430 18.08 -36.66 28.90
C ASP A 430 18.87 -35.44 28.50
N TYR A 431 18.48 -34.26 28.98
CA TYR A 431 19.08 -32.99 28.70
C TYR A 431 19.43 -32.25 30.02
N TRP A 432 20.71 -32.27 30.35
CA TRP A 432 21.19 -31.78 31.63
C TRP A 432 21.77 -30.35 31.50
N ILE A 433 21.33 -29.49 32.40
CA ILE A 433 21.80 -28.08 32.45
C ILE A 433 22.07 -27.69 33.88
N ILE A 434 23.17 -26.96 34.11
CA ILE A 434 23.46 -26.32 35.38
C ILE A 434 22.74 -24.98 35.43
N THR A 435 21.68 -24.90 36.23
CA THR A 435 20.83 -23.68 36.30
C THR A 435 21.34 -22.68 37.33
N ASN A 436 22.16 -23.08 38.30
CA ASN A 436 22.76 -22.20 39.33
C ASN A 436 24.19 -22.64 39.68
N PRO A 437 25.23 -22.04 39.07
CA PRO A 437 26.61 -22.39 39.33
C PRO A 437 27.13 -21.95 40.69
N GLU A 438 26.48 -21.03 41.38
CA GLU A 438 26.87 -20.61 42.74
C GLU A 438 26.43 -21.63 43.81
N ARG A 439 25.42 -22.44 43.54
CA ARG A 439 25.12 -23.63 44.31
C ARG A 439 25.83 -24.79 43.62
N LEU A 440 26.70 -25.47 44.30
CA LEU A 440 27.28 -26.79 43.91
C LEU A 440 26.16 -27.82 43.74
N SER A 441 25.10 -27.48 43.01
CA SER A 441 23.93 -28.29 42.75
C SER A 441 24.17 -29.18 41.53
N GLU A 442 23.65 -30.40 41.63
CA GLU A 442 23.61 -31.29 40.48
C GLU A 442 22.89 -30.61 39.31
N PRO A 443 23.29 -30.88 38.05
CA PRO A 443 22.61 -30.36 36.89
C PRO A 443 21.16 -30.81 36.86
N ASP A 444 20.26 -29.91 36.48
CA ASP A 444 18.84 -30.21 36.28
C ASP A 444 18.61 -30.99 34.99
N ASN A 445 17.83 -32.07 35.06
CA ASN A 445 17.39 -32.79 33.86
C ASN A 445 16.07 -32.22 33.31
N TYR A 446 16.11 -31.86 32.06
CA TYR A 446 14.96 -31.28 31.33
C TYR A 446 14.11 -32.31 30.58
N LYS A 447 14.36 -33.62 30.73
CA LYS A 447 13.52 -34.65 30.13
C LYS A 447 12.05 -34.51 30.56
N GLY A 448 11.16 -34.47 29.56
CA GLY A 448 9.72 -34.24 29.78
C GLY A 448 9.34 -32.77 30.01
N ARG A 449 10.32 -31.86 30.16
CA ARG A 449 10.08 -30.41 30.27
C ARG A 449 10.07 -29.71 28.91
N LYS A 450 9.49 -28.51 28.83
CA LYS A 450 9.47 -27.73 27.60
C LYS A 450 10.83 -27.10 27.29
N VAL A 451 11.28 -27.32 26.07
CA VAL A 451 12.56 -26.83 25.53
C VAL A 451 12.31 -26.11 24.22
N LEU A 452 13.06 -25.05 23.97
CA LEU A 452 13.14 -24.35 22.71
C LEU A 452 14.17 -25.07 21.82
N TYR A 453 13.74 -25.47 20.63
CA TYR A 453 14.60 -26.00 19.59
C TYR A 453 14.84 -24.90 18.55
N GLY A 454 16.08 -24.70 18.14
CA GLY A 454 16.46 -23.68 17.18
C GLY A 454 17.14 -22.44 17.77
N ILE A 455 17.29 -22.38 19.10
CA ILE A 455 17.95 -21.27 19.80
C ILE A 455 18.73 -21.77 21.03
N SER A 456 19.81 -21.10 21.36
CA SER A 456 20.53 -21.27 22.63
C SER A 456 21.15 -19.93 23.08
N LEU A 457 21.34 -19.79 24.39
CA LEU A 457 22.05 -18.71 25.02
C LEU A 457 23.34 -19.26 25.64
N VAL A 458 24.47 -18.88 25.07
CA VAL A 458 25.80 -19.42 25.38
C VAL A 458 26.59 -18.39 26.14
N ALA A 459 27.07 -18.73 27.35
CA ALA A 459 27.94 -17.85 28.13
C ALA A 459 29.30 -17.67 27.43
N LYS A 460 29.82 -16.44 27.34
CA LYS A 460 31.22 -16.20 26.89
C LYS A 460 32.20 -16.67 27.94
N GLU A 461 33.27 -17.38 27.48
CA GLU A 461 34.40 -17.75 28.31
C GLU A 461 35.02 -16.51 28.96
N ASN A 462 34.97 -16.39 30.26
CA ASN A 462 35.56 -15.41 31.21
C ASN A 462 34.55 -14.79 32.18
N THR A 463 33.30 -15.28 32.26
CA THR A 463 32.35 -14.82 33.27
C THR A 463 32.24 -15.87 34.40
N LYS A 464 32.54 -15.45 35.59
CA LYS A 464 32.14 -16.19 36.78
C LYS A 464 30.60 -16.18 36.87
N GLY A 465 29.97 -17.28 36.46
CA GLY A 465 28.54 -17.43 36.56
C GLY A 465 27.83 -17.87 35.24
N TYR A 466 27.20 -19.00 35.27
CA TYR A 466 26.32 -19.66 34.28
C TYR A 466 27.01 -20.18 33.01
N ASP A 467 27.63 -21.31 33.09
CA ASP A 467 28.03 -22.08 31.90
C ASP A 467 26.89 -23.06 31.54
N VAL A 468 26.04 -22.63 30.59
CA VAL A 468 24.89 -23.41 30.09
C VAL A 468 25.32 -24.40 28.98
N THR A 469 26.63 -24.51 28.67
CA THR A 469 27.09 -25.16 27.45
C THR A 469 27.83 -26.46 27.60
N ARG A 470 28.00 -26.99 28.80
CA ARG A 470 28.68 -28.28 28.99
C ARG A 470 27.72 -29.36 29.45
N TYR A 471 27.04 -30.03 28.52
CA TYR A 471 26.85 -31.47 28.59
C TYR A 471 26.23 -31.97 27.28
N ARG A 472 26.99 -32.85 26.64
CA ARG A 472 26.55 -33.66 25.50
C ARG A 472 25.62 -34.76 25.96
#